data_6732e5190fc3ef8977d107fcbc3e9892
#
_entry.id   6732e5190fc3ef8977d107fcbc3e9892
#
_cell.length_a   1.000
_cell.length_b   1.000
_cell.length_c   1.000
_cell.angle_alpha   90.00
_cell.angle_beta   90.00
_cell.angle_gamma   90.00
#
_symmetry.space_group_name_H-M   'P 1'
#
loop_
_entity.id
_entity.type
_entity.pdbx_description
1 polymer ?
#
loop_
_entity_poly.entity_id
_entity_poly.type
_entity_poly.pdbx_seq_one_letter_code
_entity_poly.pdbx_strand_id
1 'polypeptide(L)'
;MKVDVHTHILPERLPDFRKMPGGERFVRIEHHAPGRARLIVDGSSFREIESNSWSVEARLAECDAAGVDVQVLSTVPVLFSYWAQPDPALDLARRLNDHIAGVVAAHPSRFAGLGTIPMQSPELAIRELERCVRELGLSGVEIGSNVNGANLDSPELFPIFEAAASLGAAVFVHPWEMAGRDRMTRYWLPWLVGMPAELSLAICSLIFGGVLERLPALRIAFAHGGGAFPATIGRIVRGFEARPDLCAVSNGVSPREYLGRIYVDSLVHEPLMLRYLLDLMGPDRIALGSDYPFPLGEARPGELIDSCGFPEKTRARLLHGTALEWLDLPAARFGGAASRGRGPDQG
;
A
#
# COMPACT_ATOMS: atom_id res chain seq x y z
N MET A 1 -13.11 5.75 15.77
CA MET A 1 -12.94 4.80 14.65
C MET A 1 -11.49 4.84 14.20
N LYS A 2 -10.90 3.66 13.88
CA LYS A 2 -9.58 3.52 13.25
C LYS A 2 -9.74 2.73 11.94
N VAL A 3 -9.26 3.30 10.83
CA VAL A 3 -9.25 2.68 9.49
C VAL A 3 -7.80 2.55 9.06
N ASP A 4 -7.27 1.34 9.08
CA ASP A 4 -5.89 1.01 8.76
C ASP A 4 -5.78 0.71 7.25
N VAL A 5 -5.11 1.60 6.50
CA VAL A 5 -5.03 1.50 5.03
C VAL A 5 -3.89 0.62 4.54
N HIS A 6 -2.99 0.20 5.42
CA HIS A 6 -1.79 -0.52 5.04
C HIS A 6 -1.73 -1.88 5.76
N THR A 7 -2.41 -2.86 5.17
CA THR A 7 -2.42 -4.23 5.73
C THR A 7 -2.37 -5.28 4.63
N HIS A 8 -1.71 -6.39 4.92
CA HIS A 8 -1.48 -7.44 3.94
C HIS A 8 -2.19 -8.74 4.32
N ILE A 9 -2.77 -9.39 3.32
CA ILE A 9 -3.40 -10.71 3.45
C ILE A 9 -3.03 -11.57 2.25
N LEU A 10 -3.01 -12.87 2.44
CA LEU A 10 -2.87 -13.85 1.37
C LEU A 10 -3.81 -15.05 1.64
N PRO A 11 -4.19 -15.82 0.61
CA PRO A 11 -4.93 -17.05 0.84
C PRO A 11 -4.06 -18.07 1.57
N GLU A 12 -4.68 -18.94 2.38
CA GLU A 12 -3.98 -20.00 3.11
C GLU A 12 -3.14 -20.90 2.19
N ARG A 13 -3.56 -21.04 0.92
CA ARG A 13 -2.86 -21.83 -0.11
C ARG A 13 -2.83 -21.06 -1.40
N LEU A 14 -1.66 -21.05 -2.04
CA LEU A 14 -1.47 -20.52 -3.38
C LEU A 14 -1.54 -21.64 -4.42
N PRO A 15 -1.87 -21.32 -5.69
CA PRO A 15 -1.78 -22.26 -6.80
C PRO A 15 -0.36 -22.81 -6.97
N ASP A 16 -0.26 -24.04 -7.42
CA ASP A 16 1.04 -24.64 -7.76
C ASP A 16 1.39 -24.37 -9.25
N PHE A 17 2.19 -23.36 -9.47
CA PHE A 17 2.66 -22.97 -10.80
C PHE A 17 3.87 -23.78 -11.29
N ARG A 18 4.47 -24.68 -10.48
CA ARG A 18 5.70 -25.43 -10.84
C ARG A 18 5.61 -26.24 -12.14
N LYS A 19 4.40 -26.56 -12.57
CA LYS A 19 4.16 -27.27 -13.84
C LYS A 19 4.30 -26.37 -15.08
N MET A 20 4.42 -25.07 -14.89
CA MET A 20 4.59 -24.09 -15.95
C MET A 20 6.07 -23.72 -16.08
N PRO A 21 6.57 -23.40 -17.30
CA PRO A 21 7.93 -22.88 -17.47
C PRO A 21 8.17 -21.62 -16.62
N GLY A 22 9.23 -21.61 -15.79
CA GLY A 22 9.54 -20.53 -14.86
C GLY A 22 8.63 -20.47 -13.62
N GLY A 23 7.72 -21.43 -13.47
CA GLY A 23 6.73 -21.46 -12.39
C GLY A 23 7.31 -21.71 -11.00
N GLU A 24 8.54 -22.21 -10.90
CA GLU A 24 9.28 -22.39 -9.66
C GLU A 24 9.60 -21.08 -8.94
N ARG A 25 9.62 -19.95 -9.65
CA ARG A 25 9.85 -18.61 -9.09
C ARG A 25 8.64 -18.03 -8.38
N PHE A 26 7.43 -18.52 -8.67
CA PHE A 26 6.23 -18.07 -7.95
C PHE A 26 6.32 -18.42 -6.47
N VAL A 27 5.83 -17.52 -5.64
CA VAL A 27 5.76 -17.71 -4.19
C VAL A 27 4.95 -18.97 -3.86
N ARG A 28 5.45 -19.76 -2.91
CA ARG A 28 4.74 -20.90 -2.33
C ARG A 28 4.58 -20.70 -0.83
N ILE A 29 3.52 -21.28 -0.29
CA ILE A 29 3.29 -21.32 1.16
C ILE A 29 3.54 -22.76 1.62
N GLU A 30 4.45 -22.93 2.55
CA GLU A 30 4.76 -24.23 3.17
C GLU A 30 4.37 -24.22 4.63
N HIS A 31 3.23 -24.82 4.95
CA HIS A 31 2.77 -25.00 6.33
C HIS A 31 3.63 -26.05 7.01
N HIS A 32 4.23 -25.73 8.17
CA HIS A 32 5.12 -26.60 8.91
C HIS A 32 4.69 -26.85 10.36
N ALA A 33 3.74 -26.05 10.86
CA ALA A 33 3.12 -26.23 12.18
C ALA A 33 1.72 -25.62 12.19
N PRO A 34 0.85 -25.96 13.15
CA PRO A 34 -0.46 -25.32 13.31
C PRO A 34 -0.31 -23.79 13.42
N GLY A 35 -0.97 -23.04 12.55
CA GLY A 35 -0.92 -21.58 12.51
C GLY A 35 0.40 -20.97 12.04
N ARG A 36 1.34 -21.77 11.50
CA ARG A 36 2.65 -21.28 11.02
C ARG A 36 3.00 -21.80 9.64
N ALA A 37 3.54 -20.94 8.81
CA ALA A 37 3.99 -21.27 7.46
C ALA A 37 5.22 -20.45 7.05
N ARG A 38 5.85 -20.88 5.96
CA ARG A 38 6.94 -20.17 5.30
C ARG A 38 6.50 -19.72 3.92
N LEU A 39 6.85 -18.50 3.58
CA LEU A 39 6.87 -18.07 2.19
C LEU A 39 8.20 -18.53 1.57
N ILE A 40 8.10 -19.27 0.48
CA ILE A 40 9.25 -19.75 -0.28
C ILE A 40 9.30 -18.96 -1.59
N VAL A 41 10.44 -18.34 -1.86
CA VAL A 41 10.73 -17.56 -3.07
C VAL A 41 12.01 -18.11 -3.70
N ASP A 42 12.01 -18.38 -4.98
CA ASP A 42 13.15 -18.96 -5.71
C ASP A 42 13.75 -20.20 -4.99
N GLY A 43 12.86 -21.04 -4.43
CA GLY A 43 13.25 -22.25 -3.69
C GLY A 43 13.85 -22.02 -2.30
N SER A 44 13.98 -20.78 -1.85
CA SER A 44 14.56 -20.42 -0.56
C SER A 44 13.50 -19.86 0.40
N SER A 45 13.69 -20.08 1.71
CA SER A 45 12.83 -19.49 2.73
C SER A 45 12.99 -17.96 2.71
N PHE A 46 11.90 -17.26 2.38
CA PHE A 46 11.89 -15.81 2.36
C PHE A 46 11.45 -15.22 3.71
N ARG A 47 10.38 -15.77 4.30
CA ARG A 47 9.80 -15.25 5.55
C ARG A 47 8.96 -16.30 6.26
N GLU A 48 9.05 -16.35 7.59
CA GLU A 48 8.04 -17.00 8.44
C GLU A 48 6.82 -16.12 8.54
N ILE A 49 5.62 -16.73 8.48
CA ILE A 49 4.33 -16.07 8.64
C ILE A 49 3.44 -16.87 9.59
N GLU A 50 2.54 -16.18 10.26
CA GLU A 50 1.58 -16.75 11.19
C GLU A 50 0.16 -16.70 10.63
N SER A 51 -0.79 -17.36 11.31
CA SER A 51 -2.17 -17.50 10.85
C SER A 51 -2.87 -16.16 10.57
N ASN A 52 -2.50 -15.08 11.24
CA ASN A 52 -3.01 -13.73 10.98
C ASN A 52 -2.73 -13.21 9.56
N SER A 53 -1.80 -13.85 8.84
CA SER A 53 -1.55 -13.55 7.42
C SER A 53 -2.63 -14.11 6.48
N TRP A 54 -3.42 -15.12 6.92
CA TRP A 54 -4.45 -15.77 6.08
C TRP A 54 -5.77 -16.01 6.79
N SER A 55 -5.80 -16.19 8.13
CA SER A 55 -7.05 -16.43 8.88
C SER A 55 -7.74 -15.11 9.19
N VAL A 56 -8.99 -15.00 8.73
CA VAL A 56 -9.87 -13.88 9.02
C VAL A 56 -10.21 -13.80 10.49
N GLU A 57 -10.41 -14.94 11.14
CA GLU A 57 -10.77 -15.03 12.57
C GLU A 57 -9.62 -14.53 13.45
N ALA A 58 -8.38 -14.96 13.17
CA ALA A 58 -7.19 -14.49 13.89
C ALA A 58 -7.04 -12.96 13.73
N ARG A 59 -7.19 -12.48 12.50
CA ARG A 59 -7.11 -11.05 12.17
C ARG A 59 -8.16 -10.22 12.88
N LEU A 60 -9.43 -10.67 12.90
CA LEU A 60 -10.51 -9.97 13.60
C LEU A 60 -10.26 -9.90 15.10
N ALA A 61 -9.77 -10.98 15.72
CA ALA A 61 -9.43 -10.99 17.13
C ALA A 61 -8.31 -10.00 17.47
N GLU A 62 -7.26 -9.92 16.62
CA GLU A 62 -6.17 -8.97 16.81
C GLU A 62 -6.60 -7.52 16.55
N CYS A 63 -7.46 -7.28 15.53
CA CYS A 63 -8.07 -5.97 15.31
C CYS A 63 -8.88 -5.50 16.51
N ASP A 64 -9.71 -6.39 17.08
CA ASP A 64 -10.53 -6.07 18.25
C ASP A 64 -9.65 -5.73 19.46
N ALA A 65 -8.58 -6.49 19.68
CA ALA A 65 -7.62 -6.26 20.75
C ALA A 65 -6.84 -4.93 20.58
N ALA A 66 -6.53 -4.53 19.33
CA ALA A 66 -5.84 -3.29 19.01
C ALA A 66 -6.77 -2.07 18.84
N GLY A 67 -8.09 -2.28 18.88
CA GLY A 67 -9.10 -1.24 18.66
C GLY A 67 -9.12 -0.73 17.22
N VAL A 68 -8.80 -1.59 16.25
CA VAL A 68 -8.91 -1.31 14.81
C VAL A 68 -10.31 -1.69 14.34
N ASP A 69 -11.05 -0.70 13.88
CA ASP A 69 -12.42 -0.92 13.40
C ASP A 69 -12.45 -1.52 11.99
N VAL A 70 -11.59 -1.03 11.11
CA VAL A 70 -11.55 -1.42 9.69
C VAL A 70 -10.10 -1.60 9.25
N GLN A 71 -9.83 -2.70 8.53
CA GLN A 71 -8.60 -2.85 7.73
C GLN A 71 -8.88 -2.81 6.24
N VAL A 72 -7.99 -2.14 5.50
CA VAL A 72 -7.94 -2.19 4.04
C VAL A 72 -6.97 -3.29 3.64
N LEU A 73 -7.52 -4.39 3.14
CA LEU A 73 -6.76 -5.57 2.78
C LEU A 73 -6.09 -5.38 1.41
N SER A 74 -4.81 -5.67 1.32
CA SER A 74 -4.05 -5.78 0.08
C SER A 74 -3.20 -7.04 0.06
N THR A 75 -2.62 -7.40 -1.06
CA THR A 75 -1.75 -8.59 -1.13
C THR A 75 -0.39 -8.31 -0.51
N VAL A 76 0.38 -9.37 -0.25
CA VAL A 76 1.79 -9.22 0.17
C VAL A 76 2.62 -8.86 -1.06
N PRO A 77 3.46 -7.79 -1.05
CA PRO A 77 4.17 -7.29 -2.24
C PRO A 77 5.05 -8.32 -2.97
N VAL A 78 5.55 -9.34 -2.27
CA VAL A 78 6.29 -10.45 -2.90
C VAL A 78 5.45 -11.21 -3.95
N LEU A 79 4.12 -11.05 -3.93
CA LEU A 79 3.17 -11.67 -4.85
C LEU A 79 2.87 -10.82 -6.09
N PHE A 80 3.41 -9.61 -6.24
CA PHE A 80 3.22 -8.79 -7.45
C PHE A 80 3.67 -9.50 -8.73
N SER A 81 4.75 -10.28 -8.64
CA SER A 81 5.23 -11.18 -9.70
C SER A 81 5.37 -10.53 -11.08
N TYR A 82 5.81 -9.25 -11.17
CA TYR A 82 5.97 -8.52 -12.44
C TYR A 82 7.02 -9.13 -13.37
N TRP A 83 7.95 -9.94 -12.85
CA TRP A 83 8.91 -10.72 -13.63
C TRP A 83 8.25 -11.85 -14.46
N ALA A 84 7.03 -12.27 -14.11
CA ALA A 84 6.36 -13.40 -14.76
C ALA A 84 5.75 -13.02 -16.11
N GLN A 85 5.53 -14.04 -16.95
CA GLN A 85 4.76 -13.85 -18.19
C GLN A 85 3.35 -13.31 -17.85
N PRO A 86 2.73 -12.52 -18.73
CA PRO A 86 1.48 -11.82 -18.46
C PRO A 86 0.32 -12.71 -18.01
N ASP A 87 0.07 -13.84 -18.70
CA ASP A 87 -1.09 -14.70 -18.39
C ASP A 87 -0.97 -15.41 -17.02
N PRO A 88 0.17 -16.03 -16.65
CA PRO A 88 0.37 -16.56 -15.30
C PRO A 88 0.29 -15.49 -14.20
N ALA A 89 0.82 -14.28 -14.45
CA ALA A 89 0.73 -13.18 -13.51
C ALA A 89 -0.74 -12.74 -13.31
N LEU A 90 -1.51 -12.68 -14.39
CA LEU A 90 -2.94 -12.37 -14.33
C LEU A 90 -3.72 -13.47 -13.57
N ASP A 91 -3.42 -14.77 -13.80
CA ASP A 91 -4.09 -15.85 -13.06
C ASP A 91 -3.83 -15.73 -11.55
N LEU A 92 -2.59 -15.44 -11.15
CA LEU A 92 -2.26 -15.19 -9.75
C LEU A 92 -3.00 -13.96 -9.21
N ALA A 93 -2.94 -12.82 -9.91
CA ALA A 93 -3.61 -11.59 -9.51
C ALA A 93 -5.12 -11.81 -9.29
N ARG A 94 -5.80 -12.47 -10.20
CA ARG A 94 -7.23 -12.79 -10.09
C ARG A 94 -7.56 -13.60 -8.84
N ARG A 95 -6.77 -14.63 -8.54
CA ARG A 95 -6.99 -15.47 -7.34
C ARG A 95 -6.79 -14.68 -6.05
N LEU A 96 -5.78 -13.79 -6.01
CA LEU A 96 -5.55 -12.91 -4.87
C LEU A 96 -6.70 -11.91 -4.71
N ASN A 97 -7.17 -11.32 -5.80
CA ASN A 97 -8.27 -10.36 -5.80
C ASN A 97 -9.61 -11.01 -5.42
N ASP A 98 -9.89 -12.21 -5.93
CA ASP A 98 -11.08 -12.98 -5.56
C ASP A 98 -11.08 -13.35 -4.06
N HIS A 99 -9.90 -13.71 -3.52
CA HIS A 99 -9.75 -13.97 -2.10
C HIS A 99 -10.05 -12.71 -1.26
N ILE A 100 -9.44 -11.57 -1.59
CA ILE A 100 -9.66 -10.30 -0.89
C ILE A 100 -11.15 -9.91 -0.98
N ALA A 101 -11.74 -9.97 -2.17
CA ALA A 101 -13.15 -9.65 -2.37
C ALA A 101 -14.08 -10.57 -1.56
N GLY A 102 -13.77 -11.86 -1.49
CA GLY A 102 -14.51 -12.83 -0.67
C GLY A 102 -14.47 -12.49 0.82
N VAL A 103 -13.31 -12.11 1.34
CA VAL A 103 -13.16 -11.67 2.75
C VAL A 103 -13.94 -10.38 3.01
N VAL A 104 -13.85 -9.40 2.12
CA VAL A 104 -14.59 -8.13 2.22
C VAL A 104 -16.10 -8.37 2.18
N ALA A 105 -16.58 -9.23 1.28
CA ALA A 105 -18.00 -9.57 1.15
C ALA A 105 -18.53 -10.28 2.41
N ALA A 106 -17.74 -11.14 3.04
CA ALA A 106 -18.11 -11.85 4.27
C ALA A 106 -18.14 -10.91 5.49
N HIS A 107 -17.33 -9.85 5.52
CA HIS A 107 -17.20 -8.93 6.65
C HIS A 107 -17.18 -7.45 6.21
N PRO A 108 -18.24 -6.96 5.53
CA PRO A 108 -18.22 -5.65 4.85
C PRO A 108 -18.14 -4.44 5.79
N SER A 109 -18.43 -4.61 7.08
CA SER A 109 -18.28 -3.58 8.12
C SER A 109 -16.88 -3.56 8.76
N ARG A 110 -16.02 -4.53 8.45
CA ARG A 110 -14.69 -4.69 9.05
C ARG A 110 -13.56 -4.56 8.02
N PHE A 111 -13.87 -4.80 6.75
CA PHE A 111 -12.86 -4.80 5.69
C PHE A 111 -13.28 -3.97 4.49
N ALA A 112 -12.29 -3.29 3.90
CA ALA A 112 -12.27 -2.83 2.54
C ALA A 112 -11.10 -3.53 1.83
N GLY A 113 -10.96 -3.40 0.51
CA GLY A 113 -9.90 -4.11 -0.20
C GLY A 113 -9.31 -3.30 -1.36
N LEU A 114 -8.01 -3.55 -1.60
CA LEU A 114 -7.27 -3.16 -2.78
C LEU A 114 -6.83 -4.43 -3.50
N GLY A 115 -7.08 -4.50 -4.80
CA GLY A 115 -6.61 -5.62 -5.62
C GLY A 115 -5.14 -5.47 -6.01
N THR A 116 -4.64 -6.44 -6.77
CA THR A 116 -3.33 -6.38 -7.43
C THR A 116 -3.49 -6.63 -8.91
N ILE A 117 -2.59 -6.07 -9.75
CA ILE A 117 -2.69 -6.11 -11.20
C ILE A 117 -1.33 -6.44 -11.84
N PRO A 118 -1.29 -7.12 -12.99
CA PRO A 118 -0.05 -7.47 -13.68
C PRO A 118 0.52 -6.26 -14.43
N MET A 119 1.19 -5.34 -13.71
CA MET A 119 1.69 -4.06 -14.23
C MET A 119 2.61 -4.20 -15.47
N GLN A 120 3.30 -5.35 -15.64
CA GLN A 120 4.15 -5.63 -16.79
C GLN A 120 3.36 -5.82 -18.11
N SER A 121 2.03 -5.88 -18.04
CA SER A 121 1.15 -5.95 -19.22
C SER A 121 0.02 -4.95 -19.06
N PRO A 122 0.17 -3.71 -19.55
CA PRO A 122 -0.78 -2.62 -19.32
C PRO A 122 -2.22 -2.96 -19.72
N GLU A 123 -2.40 -3.67 -20.84
CA GLU A 123 -3.73 -4.10 -21.29
C GLU A 123 -4.41 -5.05 -20.29
N LEU A 124 -3.67 -6.05 -19.78
CA LEU A 124 -4.18 -6.99 -18.77
C LEU A 124 -4.37 -6.30 -17.42
N ALA A 125 -3.48 -5.38 -17.06
CA ALA A 125 -3.56 -4.61 -15.83
C ALA A 125 -4.82 -3.74 -15.80
N ILE A 126 -5.14 -3.05 -16.90
CA ILE A 126 -6.35 -2.23 -17.01
C ILE A 126 -7.61 -3.09 -16.89
N ARG A 127 -7.66 -4.22 -17.61
CA ARG A 127 -8.83 -5.14 -17.52
C ARG A 127 -9.04 -5.67 -16.10
N GLU A 128 -7.96 -6.03 -15.41
CA GLU A 128 -8.06 -6.54 -14.04
C GLU A 128 -8.38 -5.42 -13.03
N LEU A 129 -7.88 -4.19 -13.24
CA LEU A 129 -8.26 -3.01 -12.47
C LEU A 129 -9.77 -2.73 -12.59
N GLU A 130 -10.30 -2.76 -13.82
CA GLU A 130 -11.74 -2.59 -14.07
C GLU A 130 -12.55 -3.68 -13.36
N ARG A 131 -12.10 -4.94 -13.40
CA ARG A 131 -12.74 -6.05 -12.69
C ARG A 131 -12.72 -5.84 -11.18
N CYS A 132 -11.58 -5.44 -10.62
CA CYS A 132 -11.45 -5.15 -9.19
C CYS A 132 -12.49 -4.12 -8.72
N VAL A 133 -12.63 -3.02 -9.46
CA VAL A 133 -13.52 -1.93 -9.06
C VAL A 133 -14.99 -2.22 -9.36
N ARG A 134 -15.31 -2.66 -10.59
CA ARG A 134 -16.70 -2.77 -11.08
C ARG A 134 -17.38 -4.08 -10.69
N GLU A 135 -16.64 -5.19 -10.65
CA GLU A 135 -17.22 -6.50 -10.40
C GLU A 135 -16.99 -6.98 -8.98
N LEU A 136 -15.78 -6.78 -8.44
CA LEU A 136 -15.40 -7.22 -7.11
C LEU A 136 -15.71 -6.20 -6.00
N GLY A 137 -16.02 -4.95 -6.36
CA GLY A 137 -16.33 -3.88 -5.39
C GLY A 137 -15.14 -3.48 -4.50
N LEU A 138 -13.92 -3.70 -4.98
CA LEU A 138 -12.70 -3.22 -4.32
C LEU A 138 -12.52 -1.71 -4.56
N SER A 139 -11.89 -1.01 -3.61
CA SER A 139 -11.72 0.44 -3.68
C SER A 139 -10.65 0.88 -4.68
N GLY A 140 -9.84 -0.04 -5.17
CA GLY A 140 -8.72 0.22 -6.07
C GLY A 140 -7.70 -0.89 -6.04
N VAL A 141 -6.42 -0.53 -6.19
CA VAL A 141 -5.31 -1.51 -6.28
C VAL A 141 -4.08 -1.08 -5.49
N GLU A 142 -3.32 -2.07 -5.04
CA GLU A 142 -1.94 -1.93 -4.58
C GLU A 142 -0.98 -2.31 -5.70
N ILE A 143 0.04 -1.48 -5.93
CA ILE A 143 1.08 -1.68 -6.94
C ILE A 143 2.49 -1.51 -6.37
N GLY A 144 3.48 -2.06 -7.06
CA GLY A 144 4.89 -1.84 -6.74
C GLY A 144 5.39 -0.46 -7.16
N SER A 145 6.46 -0.02 -6.53
CA SER A 145 7.15 1.26 -6.79
C SER A 145 7.85 1.35 -8.15
N ASN A 146 8.06 0.21 -8.78
CA ASN A 146 8.59 0.07 -10.14
C ASN A 146 8.10 -1.24 -10.77
N VAL A 147 8.29 -1.39 -12.08
CA VAL A 147 7.92 -2.59 -12.83
C VAL A 147 9.15 -3.10 -13.56
N ASN A 148 9.79 -4.16 -13.03
CA ASN A 148 11.01 -4.74 -13.61
C ASN A 148 12.13 -3.71 -13.84
N GLY A 149 12.27 -2.74 -12.93
CA GLY A 149 13.24 -1.66 -13.00
C GLY A 149 12.81 -0.44 -13.82
N ALA A 150 11.64 -0.48 -14.49
CA ALA A 150 11.06 0.70 -15.10
C ALA A 150 10.35 1.54 -14.02
N ASN A 151 10.65 2.82 -13.95
CA ASN A 151 9.99 3.75 -13.04
C ASN A 151 8.52 3.97 -13.43
N LEU A 152 7.71 4.45 -12.47
CA LEU A 152 6.27 4.63 -12.66
C LEU A 152 5.88 5.71 -13.69
N ASP A 153 6.81 6.57 -14.11
CA ASP A 153 6.61 7.53 -15.20
C ASP A 153 6.84 6.95 -16.60
N SER A 154 7.20 5.66 -16.70
CA SER A 154 7.37 4.97 -17.98
C SER A 154 6.11 5.13 -18.85
N PRO A 155 6.25 5.55 -20.13
CA PRO A 155 5.11 5.81 -21.00
C PRO A 155 4.13 4.64 -21.14
N GLU A 156 4.64 3.41 -21.06
CA GLU A 156 3.84 2.19 -21.15
C GLU A 156 2.91 2.01 -19.93
N LEU A 157 3.27 2.57 -18.77
CA LEU A 157 2.49 2.47 -17.54
C LEU A 157 1.41 3.56 -17.43
N PHE A 158 1.56 4.65 -18.16
CA PHE A 158 0.64 5.80 -18.09
C PHE A 158 -0.84 5.42 -18.31
N PRO A 159 -1.21 4.55 -19.28
CA PRO A 159 -2.60 4.16 -19.48
C PRO A 159 -3.25 3.48 -18.26
N ILE A 160 -2.46 2.82 -17.42
CA ILE A 160 -2.95 2.19 -16.18
C ILE A 160 -3.40 3.27 -15.19
N PHE A 161 -2.59 4.33 -15.01
CA PHE A 161 -2.93 5.46 -14.14
C PHE A 161 -4.11 6.27 -14.69
N GLU A 162 -4.21 6.42 -16.00
CA GLU A 162 -5.37 7.05 -16.67
C GLU A 162 -6.65 6.26 -16.42
N ALA A 163 -6.61 4.93 -16.54
CA ALA A 163 -7.73 4.05 -16.21
C ALA A 163 -8.10 4.15 -14.72
N ALA A 164 -7.12 4.15 -13.81
CA ALA A 164 -7.36 4.31 -12.38
C ALA A 164 -8.04 5.65 -12.05
N ALA A 165 -7.55 6.76 -12.63
CA ALA A 165 -8.17 8.08 -12.47
C ALA A 165 -9.60 8.12 -13.00
N SER A 166 -9.84 7.53 -14.19
CA SER A 166 -11.18 7.47 -14.82
C SER A 166 -12.19 6.63 -14.03
N LEU A 167 -11.72 5.57 -13.38
CA LEU A 167 -12.54 4.71 -12.50
C LEU A 167 -12.75 5.30 -11.11
N GLY A 168 -12.02 6.37 -10.75
CA GLY A 168 -11.93 6.84 -9.38
C GLY A 168 -11.31 5.81 -8.44
N ALA A 169 -10.47 4.91 -8.93
CA ALA A 169 -9.82 3.89 -8.14
C ALA A 169 -8.71 4.48 -7.26
N ALA A 170 -8.63 4.04 -6.02
CA ALA A 170 -7.49 4.33 -5.14
C ALA A 170 -6.28 3.50 -5.58
N VAL A 171 -5.11 4.14 -5.65
CA VAL A 171 -3.85 3.47 -5.96
C VAL A 171 -2.93 3.56 -4.75
N PHE A 172 -2.50 2.42 -4.20
CA PHE A 172 -1.53 2.34 -3.11
C PHE A 172 -0.19 1.85 -3.65
N VAL A 173 0.86 2.65 -3.51
CA VAL A 173 2.21 2.31 -3.97
C VAL A 173 3.03 1.76 -2.82
N HIS A 174 3.39 0.48 -2.90
CA HIS A 174 4.26 -0.19 -1.93
C HIS A 174 5.66 -0.40 -2.52
N PRO A 175 6.75 -0.20 -1.76
CA PRO A 175 8.10 -0.39 -2.25
C PRO A 175 8.37 -1.88 -2.49
N TRP A 176 8.88 -2.19 -3.68
CA TRP A 176 9.28 -3.54 -4.08
C TRP A 176 10.44 -3.48 -5.07
N GLU A 177 11.29 -4.51 -5.13
CA GLU A 177 12.45 -4.58 -6.02
C GLU A 177 13.38 -3.36 -5.92
N MET A 178 13.79 -3.04 -4.68
CA MET A 178 14.55 -1.83 -4.35
C MET A 178 15.85 -1.70 -5.14
N ALA A 179 16.10 -0.51 -5.72
CA ALA A 179 17.34 -0.17 -6.41
C ALA A 179 18.56 -0.34 -5.48
N GLY A 180 19.66 -0.88 -6.01
CA GLY A 180 20.89 -1.10 -5.24
C GLY A 180 20.83 -2.27 -4.24
N ARG A 181 19.89 -3.20 -4.41
CA ARG A 181 19.73 -4.38 -3.55
C ARG A 181 21.00 -5.24 -3.45
N ASP A 182 21.81 -5.28 -4.50
CA ASP A 182 23.11 -5.94 -4.55
C ASP A 182 24.11 -5.43 -3.50
N ARG A 183 23.96 -4.17 -3.07
CA ARG A 183 24.75 -3.54 -2.01
C ARG A 183 24.14 -3.66 -0.62
N MET A 184 22.94 -4.18 -0.51
CA MET A 184 22.14 -4.25 0.73
C MET A 184 21.97 -5.70 1.22
N THR A 185 22.99 -6.52 1.10
CA THR A 185 22.93 -7.98 1.40
C THR A 185 22.96 -8.32 2.88
N ARG A 186 23.19 -7.35 3.78
CA ARG A 186 23.32 -7.52 5.22
C ARG A 186 22.47 -6.53 5.99
N TYR A 187 22.27 -6.78 7.29
CA TYR A 187 21.64 -5.86 8.25
C TYR A 187 20.19 -5.45 7.90
N TRP A 188 19.51 -6.29 7.13
CA TRP A 188 18.14 -6.02 6.68
C TRP A 188 17.98 -4.69 5.90
N LEU A 189 19.08 -4.19 5.34
CA LEU A 189 19.14 -2.89 4.64
C LEU A 189 18.11 -2.71 3.51
N PRO A 190 17.67 -3.76 2.76
CA PRO A 190 16.60 -3.56 1.78
C PRO A 190 15.34 -2.96 2.39
N TRP A 191 14.95 -3.39 3.60
CA TRP A 191 13.78 -2.86 4.32
C TRP A 191 14.07 -1.53 5.01
N LEU A 192 15.24 -1.40 5.65
CA LEU A 192 15.56 -0.22 6.46
C LEU A 192 15.96 1.00 5.64
N VAL A 193 16.61 0.81 4.51
CA VAL A 193 17.16 1.89 3.65
C VAL A 193 16.58 1.83 2.24
N GLY A 194 16.48 0.63 1.67
CA GLY A 194 16.02 0.44 0.30
C GLY A 194 14.57 0.89 0.11
N MET A 195 13.64 0.45 0.95
CA MET A 195 12.22 0.81 0.84
C MET A 195 11.97 2.33 0.91
N PRO A 196 12.53 3.07 1.89
CA PRO A 196 12.38 4.52 1.91
C PRO A 196 12.97 5.24 0.68
N ALA A 197 14.10 4.77 0.17
CA ALA A 197 14.73 5.34 -1.03
C ALA A 197 13.90 5.06 -2.28
N GLU A 198 13.38 3.85 -2.41
CA GLU A 198 12.58 3.41 -3.53
C GLU A 198 11.27 4.20 -3.65
N LEU A 199 10.58 4.46 -2.53
CA LEU A 199 9.40 5.31 -2.53
C LEU A 199 9.71 6.75 -2.95
N SER A 200 10.87 7.29 -2.54
CA SER A 200 11.29 8.62 -3.00
C SER A 200 11.50 8.65 -4.51
N LEU A 201 12.09 7.60 -5.08
CA LEU A 201 12.27 7.46 -6.53
C LEU A 201 10.91 7.38 -7.24
N ALA A 202 9.99 6.56 -6.74
CA ALA A 202 8.64 6.41 -7.29
C ALA A 202 7.87 7.73 -7.29
N ILE A 203 7.86 8.48 -6.18
CA ILE A 203 7.20 9.78 -6.09
C ILE A 203 7.82 10.79 -7.05
N CYS A 204 9.16 10.89 -7.06
CA CYS A 204 9.87 11.79 -7.96
C CYS A 204 9.61 11.47 -9.43
N SER A 205 9.59 10.19 -9.82
CA SER A 205 9.31 9.80 -11.20
C SER A 205 7.92 10.24 -11.65
N LEU A 206 6.90 10.01 -10.83
CA LEU A 206 5.53 10.45 -11.14
C LEU A 206 5.38 11.97 -11.23
N ILE A 207 6.09 12.72 -10.37
CA ILE A 207 6.10 14.20 -10.39
C ILE A 207 6.84 14.69 -11.62
N PHE A 208 8.11 14.32 -11.79
CA PHE A 208 8.96 14.84 -12.88
C PHE A 208 8.50 14.36 -14.25
N GLY A 209 8.01 13.11 -14.37
CA GLY A 209 7.42 12.57 -15.58
C GLY A 209 6.05 13.17 -15.94
N GLY A 210 5.48 14.01 -15.06
CA GLY A 210 4.22 14.74 -15.30
C GLY A 210 2.97 13.88 -15.24
N VAL A 211 3.04 12.67 -14.65
CA VAL A 211 1.88 11.79 -14.49
C VAL A 211 0.83 12.45 -13.61
N LEU A 212 1.25 12.98 -12.45
CA LEU A 212 0.34 13.66 -11.52
C LEU A 212 -0.22 14.97 -12.10
N GLU A 213 0.53 15.67 -12.98
CA GLU A 213 0.04 16.88 -13.64
C GLU A 213 -1.05 16.58 -14.65
N ARG A 214 -0.84 15.54 -15.47
CA ARG A 214 -1.81 15.10 -16.48
C ARG A 214 -3.06 14.45 -15.90
N LEU A 215 -2.94 13.86 -14.69
CA LEU A 215 -4.02 13.11 -14.02
C LEU A 215 -4.38 13.73 -12.66
N PRO A 216 -5.00 14.93 -12.62
CA PRO A 216 -5.33 15.62 -11.37
C PRO A 216 -6.36 14.86 -10.50
N ALA A 217 -7.13 13.96 -11.08
CA ALA A 217 -8.11 13.13 -10.38
C ALA A 217 -7.52 11.82 -9.82
N LEU A 218 -6.25 11.51 -10.08
CA LEU A 218 -5.62 10.29 -9.60
C LEU A 218 -5.50 10.29 -8.07
N ARG A 219 -6.14 9.33 -7.41
CA ARG A 219 -6.07 9.14 -5.96
C ARG A 219 -4.95 8.17 -5.62
N ILE A 220 -3.74 8.68 -5.40
CA ILE A 220 -2.54 7.88 -5.16
C ILE A 220 -1.97 8.10 -3.76
N ALA A 221 -1.69 7.01 -3.06
CA ALA A 221 -1.07 6.99 -1.74
C ALA A 221 0.24 6.17 -1.77
N PHE A 222 1.16 6.51 -0.88
CA PHE A 222 2.46 5.87 -0.76
C PHE A 222 2.65 5.32 0.64
N ALA A 223 3.17 4.11 0.74
CA ALA A 223 3.48 3.45 1.99
C ALA A 223 4.58 4.19 2.78
N HIS A 224 4.72 3.83 4.07
CA HIS A 224 5.82 4.25 4.95
C HIS A 224 6.06 5.76 4.98
N GLY A 225 4.96 6.54 5.08
CA GLY A 225 5.03 8.01 5.11
C GLY A 225 5.60 8.63 3.84
N GLY A 226 5.59 7.93 2.70
CA GLY A 226 6.24 8.37 1.46
C GLY A 226 7.76 8.20 1.46
N GLY A 227 8.28 7.35 2.36
CA GLY A 227 9.70 7.02 2.46
C GLY A 227 10.56 8.22 2.84
N ALA A 228 11.67 8.42 2.13
CA ALA A 228 12.57 9.55 2.36
C ALA A 228 12.16 10.83 1.60
N PHE A 229 11.12 10.78 0.75
CA PHE A 229 10.68 11.94 -0.07
C PHE A 229 10.34 13.16 0.78
N PRO A 230 9.52 13.07 1.84
CA PRO A 230 9.21 14.24 2.66
C PRO A 230 10.44 14.89 3.30
N ALA A 231 11.36 14.09 3.82
CA ALA A 231 12.59 14.59 4.44
C ALA A 231 13.56 15.23 3.44
N THR A 232 13.47 14.87 2.16
CA THR A 232 14.34 15.37 1.10
C THR A 232 13.70 16.41 0.18
N ILE A 233 12.43 16.78 0.41
CA ILE A 233 11.68 17.70 -0.47
C ILE A 233 12.40 19.03 -0.73
N GLY A 234 13.06 19.59 0.28
CA GLY A 234 13.83 20.83 0.12
C GLY A 234 14.97 20.69 -0.89
N ARG A 235 15.67 19.54 -0.89
CA ARG A 235 16.72 19.22 -1.87
C ARG A 235 16.13 19.02 -3.27
N ILE A 236 15.00 18.34 -3.37
CA ILE A 236 14.31 18.05 -4.63
C ILE A 236 13.85 19.37 -5.28
N VAL A 237 13.20 20.24 -4.52
CA VAL A 237 12.77 21.59 -4.99
C VAL A 237 13.98 22.42 -5.41
N ARG A 238 15.05 22.45 -4.61
CA ARG A 238 16.25 23.19 -4.96
C ARG A 238 16.92 22.67 -6.23
N GLY A 239 16.91 21.35 -6.44
CA GLY A 239 17.39 20.73 -7.69
C GLY A 239 16.56 21.16 -8.90
N PHE A 240 15.24 21.14 -8.76
CA PHE A 240 14.30 21.60 -9.78
C PHE A 240 14.55 23.06 -10.20
N GLU A 241 14.75 23.96 -9.23
CA GLU A 241 15.04 25.38 -9.46
C GLU A 241 16.44 25.61 -10.08
N ALA A 242 17.45 24.85 -9.63
CA ALA A 242 18.83 25.04 -10.04
C ALA A 242 19.16 24.45 -11.42
N ARG A 243 18.44 23.37 -11.78
CA ARG A 243 18.66 22.64 -13.05
C ARG A 243 17.33 22.33 -13.74
N PRO A 244 16.56 23.38 -14.12
CA PRO A 244 15.31 23.19 -14.84
C PRO A 244 15.53 22.49 -16.20
N ASP A 245 16.69 22.64 -16.79
CA ASP A 245 17.12 21.94 -18.00
C ASP A 245 17.15 20.42 -17.85
N LEU A 246 17.27 19.89 -16.62
CA LEU A 246 17.23 18.46 -16.31
C LEU A 246 15.94 18.02 -15.60
N CYS A 247 15.41 18.86 -14.73
CA CYS A 247 14.32 18.47 -13.83
C CYS A 247 12.94 18.91 -14.34
N ALA A 248 12.83 19.98 -15.11
CA ALA A 248 11.57 20.52 -15.63
C ALA A 248 11.29 20.14 -17.10
N VAL A 249 11.83 19.00 -17.56
CA VAL A 249 11.75 18.58 -18.97
C VAL A 249 10.33 18.14 -19.35
N SER A 250 9.68 17.34 -18.52
CA SER A 250 8.33 16.82 -18.79
C SER A 250 7.26 17.50 -17.93
N ASN A 251 7.66 18.19 -16.85
CA ASN A 251 6.76 18.88 -15.96
C ASN A 251 7.41 20.15 -15.41
N GLY A 252 6.82 21.30 -15.71
CA GLY A 252 7.30 22.62 -15.26
C GLY A 252 6.76 23.06 -13.90
N VAL A 253 5.95 22.23 -13.22
CA VAL A 253 5.36 22.54 -11.92
C VAL A 253 6.28 22.09 -10.80
N SER A 254 6.49 22.94 -9.80
CA SER A 254 7.36 22.63 -8.66
C SER A 254 6.92 21.37 -7.93
N PRO A 255 7.85 20.47 -7.56
CA PRO A 255 7.54 19.28 -6.78
C PRO A 255 6.77 19.56 -5.48
N ARG A 256 6.91 20.75 -4.90
CA ARG A 256 6.22 21.16 -3.68
C ARG A 256 4.69 21.22 -3.85
N GLU A 257 4.21 21.56 -5.03
CA GLU A 257 2.78 21.71 -5.32
C GLU A 257 2.03 20.36 -5.27
N TYR A 258 2.76 19.23 -5.33
CA TYR A 258 2.18 17.89 -5.27
C TYR A 258 2.00 17.35 -3.85
N LEU A 259 2.54 18.01 -2.82
CA LEU A 259 2.36 17.61 -1.42
C LEU A 259 0.87 17.58 -1.01
N GLY A 260 0.05 18.49 -1.56
CA GLY A 260 -1.40 18.52 -1.35
C GLY A 260 -2.20 17.58 -2.27
N ARG A 261 -1.54 16.79 -3.13
CA ARG A 261 -2.20 15.93 -4.14
C ARG A 261 -1.96 14.44 -3.94
N ILE A 262 -0.88 14.07 -3.26
CA ILE A 262 -0.56 12.69 -2.90
C ILE A 262 -0.97 12.40 -1.46
N TYR A 263 -1.22 11.13 -1.16
CA TYR A 263 -1.46 10.65 0.20
C TYR A 263 -0.29 9.82 0.67
N VAL A 264 -0.11 9.72 1.98
CA VAL A 264 0.85 8.81 2.62
C VAL A 264 0.20 8.14 3.83
N ASP A 265 0.74 7.01 4.25
CA ASP A 265 0.37 6.43 5.53
C ASP A 265 1.14 7.07 6.70
N SER A 266 0.73 6.72 7.93
CA SER A 266 1.33 7.25 9.17
C SER A 266 2.49 6.41 9.69
N LEU A 267 2.93 5.38 8.94
CA LEU A 267 3.93 4.42 9.41
C LEU A 267 5.35 4.98 9.30
N VAL A 268 5.73 5.81 10.24
CA VAL A 268 7.04 6.49 10.29
C VAL A 268 7.82 6.23 11.58
N HIS A 269 7.26 5.46 12.53
CA HIS A 269 7.88 4.99 13.79
C HIS A 269 8.42 6.07 14.74
N GLU A 270 8.31 7.36 14.39
CA GLU A 270 8.90 8.47 15.15
C GLU A 270 7.92 9.63 15.26
N PRO A 271 7.54 10.09 16.50
CA PRO A 271 6.60 11.18 16.69
C PRO A 271 7.03 12.50 16.03
N LEU A 272 8.33 12.82 16.02
CA LEU A 272 8.83 14.03 15.35
C LEU A 272 8.64 13.95 13.84
N MET A 273 8.80 12.76 13.25
CA MET A 273 8.58 12.59 11.82
C MET A 273 7.10 12.72 11.46
N LEU A 274 6.20 12.17 12.27
CA LEU A 274 4.76 12.31 12.05
C LEU A 274 4.29 13.77 12.17
N ARG A 275 4.83 14.54 13.13
CA ARG A 275 4.60 15.99 13.24
C ARG A 275 5.10 16.73 12.01
N TYR A 276 6.32 16.41 11.56
CA TYR A 276 6.89 16.99 10.36
C TYR A 276 6.03 16.71 9.12
N LEU A 277 5.54 15.48 8.95
CA LEU A 277 4.60 15.14 7.87
C LEU A 277 3.31 15.96 7.96
N LEU A 278 2.76 16.10 9.16
CA LEU A 278 1.55 16.88 9.38
C LEU A 278 1.74 18.37 9.01
N ASP A 279 2.86 18.95 9.40
CA ASP A 279 3.21 20.34 9.05
C ASP A 279 3.45 20.53 7.56
N LEU A 280 4.01 19.49 6.90
CA LEU A 280 4.36 19.54 5.49
C LEU A 280 3.16 19.33 4.55
N MET A 281 2.29 18.36 4.86
CA MET A 281 1.24 17.87 3.96
C MET A 281 -0.18 18.18 4.44
N GLY A 282 -0.34 18.49 5.72
CA GLY A 282 -1.64 18.63 6.37
C GLY A 282 -2.31 17.29 6.71
N PRO A 283 -3.35 17.33 7.57
CA PRO A 283 -4.01 16.13 8.08
C PRO A 283 -4.81 15.38 7.01
N ASP A 284 -5.18 16.06 5.92
CA ASP A 284 -6.02 15.51 4.85
C ASP A 284 -5.21 14.66 3.85
N ARG A 285 -3.92 14.47 4.09
CA ARG A 285 -3.01 13.69 3.23
C ARG A 285 -2.31 12.56 3.94
N ILE A 286 -2.60 12.35 5.23
CA ILE A 286 -1.99 11.28 6.04
C ILE A 286 -3.11 10.38 6.55
N ALA A 287 -3.02 9.09 6.28
CA ALA A 287 -3.96 8.06 6.75
C ALA A 287 -3.26 7.09 7.69
N LEU A 288 -3.98 6.54 8.68
CA LEU A 288 -3.45 5.45 9.50
C LEU A 288 -3.04 4.26 8.64
N GLY A 289 -1.80 3.80 8.76
CA GLY A 289 -1.30 2.56 8.17
C GLY A 289 -0.33 1.86 9.10
N SER A 290 -0.39 0.53 9.16
CA SER A 290 0.38 -0.25 10.12
C SER A 290 1.37 -1.25 9.54
N ASP A 291 1.29 -1.62 8.26
CA ASP A 291 2.04 -2.73 7.62
C ASP A 291 1.75 -4.10 8.30
N TYR A 292 0.53 -4.24 8.86
CA TYR A 292 0.08 -5.48 9.50
C TYR A 292 0.04 -6.64 8.49
N PRO A 293 0.52 -7.86 8.81
CA PRO A 293 1.00 -8.32 10.12
C PRO A 293 2.53 -8.41 10.23
N PHE A 294 3.28 -7.55 9.58
CA PHE A 294 4.73 -7.69 9.46
C PHE A 294 5.52 -7.03 10.60
N PRO A 295 6.76 -7.51 10.86
CA PRO A 295 7.52 -7.11 12.05
C PRO A 295 8.03 -5.67 12.05
N LEU A 296 8.08 -4.97 10.88
CA LEU A 296 8.30 -3.52 10.82
C LEU A 296 6.99 -2.74 10.92
N GLY A 297 5.87 -3.42 11.09
CA GLY A 297 4.58 -2.77 11.28
C GLY A 297 4.43 -2.14 12.66
N GLU A 298 3.38 -1.33 12.81
CA GLU A 298 2.97 -0.77 14.09
C GLU A 298 2.16 -1.84 14.86
N ALA A 299 2.72 -2.35 15.97
CA ALA A 299 2.10 -3.43 16.75
C ALA A 299 0.72 -3.05 17.33
N ARG A 300 0.50 -1.77 17.60
CA ARG A 300 -0.78 -1.21 18.03
C ARG A 300 -1.17 -0.06 17.11
N PRO A 301 -1.88 -0.33 15.98
CA PRO A 301 -2.16 0.67 14.98
C PRO A 301 -2.82 1.93 15.54
N GLY A 302 -2.23 3.08 15.23
CA GLY A 302 -2.64 4.39 15.71
C GLY A 302 -2.05 4.82 17.05
N GLU A 303 -1.22 4.02 17.73
CA GLU A 303 -0.55 4.42 18.97
C GLU A 303 0.41 5.59 18.73
N LEU A 304 1.12 5.61 17.62
CA LEU A 304 1.98 6.73 17.23
C LEU A 304 1.18 8.02 17.09
N ILE A 305 0.02 7.98 16.41
CA ILE A 305 -0.87 9.12 16.26
C ILE A 305 -1.36 9.60 17.63
N ASP A 306 -1.81 8.67 18.47
CA ASP A 306 -2.32 8.97 19.82
C ASP A 306 -1.23 9.58 20.72
N SER A 307 0.03 9.11 20.61
CA SER A 307 1.17 9.62 21.39
C SER A 307 1.57 11.06 21.04
N CYS A 308 1.21 11.54 19.86
CA CYS A 308 1.54 12.90 19.42
C CYS A 308 0.69 13.99 20.11
N GLY A 309 -0.45 13.66 20.74
CA GLY A 309 -1.30 14.63 21.42
C GLY A 309 -1.90 15.66 20.45
N PHE A 310 -2.21 15.27 19.22
CA PHE A 310 -2.85 16.16 18.25
C PHE A 310 -4.27 16.56 18.68
N PRO A 311 -4.77 17.74 18.25
CA PRO A 311 -6.17 18.11 18.43
C PRO A 311 -7.10 17.03 17.90
N GLU A 312 -8.27 16.81 18.55
CA GLU A 312 -9.21 15.73 18.21
C GLU A 312 -9.61 15.73 16.72
N LYS A 313 -9.83 16.89 16.12
CA LYS A 313 -10.15 17.00 14.69
C LYS A 313 -9.01 16.45 13.81
N THR A 314 -7.77 16.81 14.10
CA THR A 314 -6.59 16.31 13.40
C THR A 314 -6.43 14.80 13.60
N ARG A 315 -6.54 14.36 14.85
CA ARG A 315 -6.48 12.94 15.22
C ARG A 315 -7.52 12.12 14.49
N ALA A 316 -8.78 12.59 14.42
CA ALA A 316 -9.84 11.91 13.70
C ALA A 316 -9.56 11.82 12.18
N ARG A 317 -8.99 12.88 11.60
CA ARG A 317 -8.57 12.84 10.17
C ARG A 317 -7.52 11.76 9.93
N LEU A 318 -6.45 11.73 10.73
CA LEU A 318 -5.38 10.74 10.60
C LEU A 318 -5.88 9.31 10.83
N LEU A 319 -6.70 9.08 11.85
CA LEU A 319 -7.17 7.74 12.19
C LEU A 319 -8.18 7.14 11.22
N HIS A 320 -9.01 7.97 10.54
CA HIS A 320 -10.02 7.43 9.62
C HIS A 320 -10.47 8.39 8.51
N GLY A 321 -10.53 9.71 8.75
CA GLY A 321 -11.17 10.62 7.81
C GLY A 321 -10.47 10.66 6.46
N THR A 322 -9.15 10.74 6.46
CA THR A 322 -8.32 10.75 5.25
C THR A 322 -8.39 9.41 4.50
N ALA A 323 -8.38 8.29 5.23
CA ALA A 323 -8.53 6.96 4.65
C ALA A 323 -9.85 6.83 3.88
N LEU A 324 -10.96 7.23 4.50
CA LEU A 324 -12.29 7.16 3.89
C LEU A 324 -12.42 8.06 2.66
N GLU A 325 -11.84 9.25 2.70
CA GLU A 325 -11.80 10.17 1.55
C GLU A 325 -10.97 9.62 0.40
N TRP A 326 -9.77 9.12 0.69
CA TRP A 326 -8.90 8.52 -0.33
C TRP A 326 -9.54 7.30 -1.01
N LEU A 327 -10.22 6.44 -0.22
CA LEU A 327 -10.88 5.23 -0.71
C LEU A 327 -12.26 5.50 -1.33
N ASP A 328 -12.81 6.72 -1.18
CA ASP A 328 -14.20 7.08 -1.56
C ASP A 328 -15.24 6.18 -0.89
N LEU A 329 -15.08 5.94 0.39
CA LEU A 329 -15.96 5.08 1.17
C LEU A 329 -16.77 5.90 2.19
N PRO A 330 -18.09 5.73 2.26
CA PRO A 330 -18.89 6.41 3.27
C PRO A 330 -18.64 5.81 4.66
N ALA A 331 -18.44 6.65 5.67
CA ALA A 331 -18.28 6.19 7.05
C ALA A 331 -19.45 5.33 7.55
N ALA A 332 -20.65 5.55 7.03
CA ALA A 332 -21.87 4.78 7.35
C ALA A 332 -21.73 3.28 7.00
N ARG A 333 -20.90 2.92 6.03
CA ARG A 333 -20.60 1.51 5.70
C ARG A 333 -20.06 0.74 6.92
N PHE A 334 -19.32 1.41 7.79
CA PHE A 334 -18.62 0.83 8.94
C PHE A 334 -19.30 1.15 10.28
N GLY A 335 -20.39 1.91 10.28
CA GLY A 335 -21.09 2.39 11.49
C GLY A 335 -21.74 1.32 12.37
N GLY A 336 -21.84 0.08 11.90
CA GLY A 336 -22.29 -1.06 12.72
C GLY A 336 -21.23 -1.54 13.73
N ALA A 337 -19.97 -1.13 13.61
CA ALA A 337 -18.88 -1.52 14.51
C ALA A 337 -18.82 -0.67 15.79
N ALA A 338 -19.33 0.57 15.76
CA ALA A 338 -19.25 1.53 16.88
C ALA A 338 -20.15 1.20 18.10
N SER A 339 -21.01 0.19 18.03
CA SER A 339 -21.94 -0.18 19.13
C SER A 339 -21.46 -1.34 20.02
N ARG A 340 -20.22 -1.83 19.85
CA ARG A 340 -19.69 -2.87 20.75
C ARG A 340 -19.16 -2.22 22.04
N GLY A 341 -20.04 -2.23 23.04
CA GLY A 341 -19.94 -1.80 24.40
C GLY A 341 -18.55 -1.51 24.98
N ARG A 342 -18.30 -0.26 25.31
CA ARG A 342 -17.52 0.02 26.51
C ARG A 342 -18.31 -0.58 27.67
N GLY A 343 -17.80 -1.68 28.22
CA GLY A 343 -18.32 -2.21 29.48
C GLY A 343 -18.31 -1.11 30.54
N PRO A 344 -19.24 -1.13 31.51
CA PRO A 344 -19.30 -0.11 32.51
C PRO A 344 -17.99 -0.08 33.32
N ASP A 345 -17.37 1.10 33.40
CA ASP A 345 -16.33 1.41 34.37
C ASP A 345 -16.76 0.87 35.73
N GLN A 346 -16.04 -0.10 36.24
CA GLN A 346 -16.15 -0.45 37.67
C GLN A 346 -15.27 0.56 38.42
N GLY A 347 -15.97 1.42 39.18
CA GLY A 347 -15.41 2.42 40.09
C GLY A 347 -14.54 1.84 41.19
#